data_b85dfaa9d656c0962d14d5735607a0d1
#
_entry.id   b85dfaa9d656c0962d14d5735607a0d1
#
_cell.length_a   1.000
_cell.length_b   1.000
_cell.length_c   1.000
_cell.angle_alpha   90.00
_cell.angle_beta   90.00
_cell.angle_gamma   90.00
#
_symmetry.space_group_name_H-M   'P 1'
#
loop_
_entity.id
_entity.type
_entity.pdbx_description
1 polymer ?
#
loop_
_entity_poly.entity_id
_entity_poly.type
_entity_poly.pdbx_seq_one_letter_code
_entity_poly.pdbx_strand_id
1 'polypeptide(L)'
;VIGGGLMGRELAAVCGRWLHLVDHPVRPSVVAVADLDPVALEWFRQVPTVETLTDSWRDLIDDGSLDVLYIAVPHNLHEEIYTAAARAGRDFLAEKPFGIDLGASERIAAAIDEAGVFVRVSSEMPFFPGALRAYEYARSRALGELVEVRSRFLHSSDIDRFKPINWKRRVETCGDIGVMGDLGMHVAHVPLRLGYQPSAVYALLDDIVTERPISSGATETTRCETWDNALITMRGTSPDHPQRAFPMLWETKRIDPGNMNTWSFEAVGMDAGVRFSTRTPAYFERFRRDGSEQVWEQVQPGNVSAWPMVSGAIFEFGFADALLQMWASFLAERAGALGDRFATATVAEAVGSHRVFAAASRSSAEGRAVS
;
A
#
# COMPACT_ATOMS: atom_id res chain seq x y z
N VAL A 1 8.57 16.37 -5.47
CA VAL A 1 7.93 15.15 -6.00
C VAL A 1 8.78 14.61 -7.12
N ILE A 2 9.16 13.33 -7.05
CA ILE A 2 9.83 12.60 -8.15
C ILE A 2 8.79 11.63 -8.73
N GLY A 3 8.35 11.89 -9.98
CA GLY A 3 7.23 11.21 -10.63
C GLY A 3 5.94 12.03 -10.61
N GLY A 4 5.67 12.79 -11.69
CA GLY A 4 4.49 13.63 -11.88
C GLY A 4 3.26 12.89 -12.43
N GLY A 5 3.26 11.55 -12.39
CA GLY A 5 2.13 10.71 -12.79
C GLY A 5 0.91 10.83 -11.86
N LEU A 6 0.03 9.81 -11.88
CA LEU A 6 -1.20 9.82 -11.09
C LEU A 6 -0.93 10.09 -9.60
N MET A 7 -0.01 9.37 -8.98
CA MET A 7 0.25 9.50 -7.53
C MET A 7 0.91 10.83 -7.16
N GLY A 8 1.79 11.38 -8.01
CA GLY A 8 2.33 12.73 -7.81
C GLY A 8 1.25 13.81 -7.84
N ARG A 9 0.27 13.69 -8.74
CA ARG A 9 -0.90 14.59 -8.81
C ARG A 9 -1.83 14.41 -7.61
N GLU A 10 -2.03 13.19 -7.15
CA GLU A 10 -2.81 12.93 -5.91
C GLU A 10 -2.15 13.59 -4.70
N LEU A 11 -0.82 13.58 -4.58
CA LEU A 11 -0.15 14.33 -3.52
C LEU A 11 -0.41 15.83 -3.61
N ALA A 12 -0.33 16.43 -4.80
CA ALA A 12 -0.62 17.85 -4.96
C ALA A 12 -2.07 18.18 -4.54
N ALA A 13 -3.04 17.29 -4.89
CA ALA A 13 -4.43 17.40 -4.45
C ALA A 13 -4.55 17.27 -2.92
N VAL A 14 -3.82 16.34 -2.31
CA VAL A 14 -3.74 16.19 -0.83
C VAL A 14 -3.24 17.47 -0.18
N CYS A 15 -2.15 18.06 -0.68
CA CYS A 15 -1.63 19.34 -0.17
C CYS A 15 -2.66 20.49 -0.30
N GLY A 16 -3.41 20.55 -1.39
CA GLY A 16 -4.49 21.50 -1.59
C GLY A 16 -5.66 21.34 -0.59
N ARG A 17 -5.88 20.10 -0.11
CA ARG A 17 -6.92 19.75 0.88
C ARG A 17 -6.41 19.80 2.33
N TRP A 18 -5.18 20.16 2.58
CA TRP A 18 -4.56 20.12 3.93
C TRP A 18 -5.32 20.93 4.98
N LEU A 19 -6.00 22.00 4.57
CA LEU A 19 -6.87 22.79 5.43
C LEU A 19 -8.08 22.00 5.99
N HIS A 20 -8.35 20.82 5.45
CA HIS A 20 -9.38 19.93 5.95
C HIS A 20 -8.99 19.23 7.26
N LEU A 21 -7.70 19.16 7.58
CA LEU A 21 -7.20 18.62 8.84
C LEU A 21 -7.29 19.69 9.95
N VAL A 22 -7.67 19.26 11.14
CA VAL A 22 -7.75 20.11 12.33
C VAL A 22 -6.44 20.01 13.12
N ASP A 23 -5.84 21.17 13.38
CA ASP A 23 -4.65 21.29 14.26
C ASP A 23 -3.47 20.38 13.89
N HIS A 24 -3.24 20.15 12.59
CA HIS A 24 -2.08 19.37 12.16
C HIS A 24 -0.78 20.19 12.33
N PRO A 25 0.28 19.61 12.96
CA PRO A 25 1.49 20.37 13.30
C PRO A 25 2.35 20.78 12.10
N VAL A 26 2.15 20.15 10.94
CA VAL A 26 2.89 20.40 9.71
C VAL A 26 1.94 20.81 8.60
N ARG A 27 2.35 21.74 7.75
CA ARG A 27 1.63 22.14 6.55
C ARG A 27 2.53 21.99 5.32
N PRO A 28 2.35 20.96 4.50
CA PRO A 28 3.20 20.73 3.35
C PRO A 28 2.85 21.63 2.17
N SER A 29 3.87 21.88 1.33
CA SER A 29 3.72 22.48 0.01
C SER A 29 4.53 21.68 -1.00
N VAL A 30 3.96 21.43 -2.18
CA VAL A 30 4.71 20.89 -3.32
C VAL A 30 5.41 22.06 -3.99
N VAL A 31 6.73 22.12 -3.91
CA VAL A 31 7.54 23.21 -4.45
C VAL A 31 8.39 22.82 -5.66
N ALA A 32 8.69 21.53 -5.82
CA ALA A 32 9.49 21.03 -6.91
C ALA A 32 8.97 19.69 -7.44
N VAL A 33 9.00 19.49 -8.75
CA VAL A 33 8.56 18.24 -9.41
C VAL A 33 9.54 17.85 -10.50
N ALA A 34 9.93 16.57 -10.49
CA ALA A 34 10.72 15.95 -11.55
C ALA A 34 9.94 14.86 -12.26
N ASP A 35 9.90 14.89 -13.59
CA ASP A 35 9.37 13.81 -14.45
C ASP A 35 9.98 13.90 -15.85
N LEU A 36 10.19 12.77 -16.50
CA LEU A 36 10.67 12.72 -17.89
C LEU A 36 9.60 13.10 -18.91
N ASP A 37 8.31 12.98 -18.54
CA ASP A 37 7.19 13.35 -19.38
C ASP A 37 6.85 14.85 -19.24
N PRO A 38 7.08 15.67 -20.29
CA PRO A 38 6.78 17.10 -20.23
C PRO A 38 5.28 17.37 -20.06
N VAL A 39 4.39 16.45 -20.47
CA VAL A 39 2.94 16.58 -20.26
C VAL A 39 2.60 16.41 -18.78
N ALA A 40 3.31 15.51 -18.07
CA ALA A 40 3.17 15.38 -16.63
C ALA A 40 3.62 16.65 -15.91
N LEU A 41 4.77 17.22 -16.29
CA LEU A 41 5.29 18.47 -15.72
C LEU A 41 4.37 19.67 -15.98
N GLU A 42 3.83 19.79 -17.20
CA GLU A 42 2.92 20.88 -17.57
C GLU A 42 1.68 20.94 -16.65
N TRP A 43 1.16 19.77 -16.25
CA TRP A 43 0.03 19.71 -15.31
C TRP A 43 0.34 20.42 -13.97
N PHE A 44 1.58 20.35 -13.48
CA PHE A 44 1.97 20.95 -12.20
C PHE A 44 2.10 22.46 -12.23
N ARG A 45 2.12 23.12 -13.41
CA ARG A 45 2.11 24.58 -13.52
C ARG A 45 0.85 25.24 -12.92
N GLN A 46 -0.24 24.47 -12.78
CA GLN A 46 -1.44 24.94 -12.11
C GLN A 46 -1.35 24.92 -10.57
N VAL A 47 -0.33 24.28 -10.00
CA VAL A 47 -0.12 24.23 -8.54
C VAL A 47 0.67 25.47 -8.10
N PRO A 48 0.05 26.43 -7.36
CA PRO A 48 0.64 27.74 -7.14
C PRO A 48 1.96 27.74 -6.38
N THR A 49 2.24 26.67 -5.63
CA THR A 49 3.46 26.52 -4.81
C THR A 49 4.62 25.89 -5.56
N VAL A 50 4.41 25.38 -6.78
CA VAL A 50 5.47 24.76 -7.57
C VAL A 50 6.32 25.83 -8.23
N GLU A 51 7.60 25.86 -7.87
CA GLU A 51 8.61 26.80 -8.35
C GLU A 51 9.56 26.13 -9.35
N THR A 52 9.83 24.81 -9.16
CA THR A 52 10.79 24.07 -9.97
C THR A 52 10.11 22.90 -10.70
N LEU A 53 10.30 22.85 -12.01
CA LEU A 53 9.94 21.72 -12.88
C LEU A 53 11.19 21.28 -13.64
N THR A 54 11.59 20.02 -13.53
CA THR A 54 12.81 19.48 -14.15
C THR A 54 12.56 18.08 -14.73
N ASP A 55 13.37 17.65 -15.68
CA ASP A 55 13.41 16.28 -16.19
C ASP A 55 14.43 15.39 -15.43
N SER A 56 15.13 15.96 -14.45
CA SER A 56 16.15 15.27 -13.66
C SER A 56 15.71 15.09 -12.19
N TRP A 57 15.49 13.86 -11.77
CA TRP A 57 15.23 13.57 -10.37
C TRP A 57 16.44 13.90 -9.45
N ARG A 58 17.66 13.93 -10.03
CA ARG A 58 18.87 14.26 -9.29
C ARG A 58 18.85 15.71 -8.79
N ASP A 59 18.32 16.60 -9.58
CA ASP A 59 18.19 18.01 -9.19
C ASP A 59 17.42 18.16 -7.86
N LEU A 60 16.37 17.33 -7.66
CA LEU A 60 15.59 17.36 -6.42
C LEU A 60 16.30 16.67 -5.26
N ILE A 61 17.09 15.64 -5.51
CA ILE A 61 17.89 15.00 -4.46
C ILE A 61 19.00 15.94 -3.98
N ASP A 62 19.62 16.67 -4.88
CA ASP A 62 20.74 17.56 -4.59
C ASP A 62 20.27 18.91 -3.99
N ASP A 63 18.97 19.25 -4.14
CA ASP A 63 18.41 20.50 -3.59
C ASP A 63 18.22 20.44 -2.07
N GLY A 64 19.17 21.00 -1.33
CA GLY A 64 19.18 21.07 0.13
C GLY A 64 18.02 21.85 0.75
N SER A 65 17.25 22.60 -0.02
CA SER A 65 16.10 23.37 0.45
C SER A 65 14.82 22.54 0.63
N LEU A 66 14.78 21.33 0.05
CA LEU A 66 13.63 20.43 0.14
C LEU A 66 13.66 19.64 1.46
N ASP A 67 12.60 19.71 2.25
CA ASP A 67 12.50 19.04 3.55
C ASP A 67 12.26 17.53 3.44
N VAL A 68 11.51 17.10 2.41
CA VAL A 68 11.09 15.70 2.25
C VAL A 68 10.79 15.41 0.77
N LEU A 69 11.09 14.19 0.34
CA LEU A 69 10.78 13.73 -1.02
C LEU A 69 9.58 12.78 -1.01
N TYR A 70 8.78 12.85 -2.07
CA TYR A 70 7.84 11.80 -2.45
C TYR A 70 8.28 11.21 -3.78
N ILE A 71 8.46 9.88 -3.82
CA ILE A 71 9.04 9.20 -4.97
C ILE A 71 8.04 8.19 -5.51
N ALA A 72 7.44 8.51 -6.67
CA ALA A 72 6.33 7.78 -7.30
C ALA A 72 6.61 7.49 -8.77
N VAL A 73 7.62 6.69 -9.02
CA VAL A 73 8.13 6.29 -10.34
C VAL A 73 7.82 4.81 -10.65
N PRO A 74 8.08 4.30 -11.88
CA PRO A 74 8.00 2.86 -12.16
C PRO A 74 8.96 2.04 -11.27
N HIS A 75 8.57 0.79 -10.98
CA HIS A 75 9.21 -0.05 -9.95
C HIS A 75 10.69 -0.33 -10.18
N ASN A 76 11.12 -0.42 -11.45
CA ASN A 76 12.52 -0.65 -11.82
C ASN A 76 13.45 0.52 -11.45
N LEU A 77 12.91 1.70 -11.20
CA LEU A 77 13.67 2.89 -10.80
C LEU A 77 13.77 3.06 -9.27
N HIS A 78 12.99 2.28 -8.49
CA HIS A 78 12.92 2.44 -7.05
C HIS A 78 14.29 2.25 -6.38
N GLU A 79 15.02 1.19 -6.73
CA GLU A 79 16.32 0.92 -6.10
C GLU A 79 17.33 2.04 -6.34
N GLU A 80 17.47 2.51 -7.58
CA GLU A 80 18.39 3.59 -7.92
C GLU A 80 18.03 4.87 -7.16
N ILE A 81 16.76 5.28 -7.25
CA ILE A 81 16.35 6.59 -6.74
C ILE A 81 16.27 6.58 -5.21
N TYR A 82 15.71 5.52 -4.59
CA TYR A 82 15.62 5.43 -3.12
C TYR A 82 17.01 5.35 -2.48
N THR A 83 17.92 4.58 -3.06
CA THR A 83 19.30 4.47 -2.56
C THR A 83 20.03 5.80 -2.72
N ALA A 84 19.86 6.51 -3.84
CA ALA A 84 20.45 7.82 -4.04
C ALA A 84 19.88 8.85 -3.03
N ALA A 85 18.56 8.88 -2.83
CA ALA A 85 17.92 9.76 -1.85
C ALA A 85 18.42 9.48 -0.43
N ALA A 86 18.48 8.22 -0.03
CA ALA A 86 19.01 7.83 1.29
C ALA A 86 20.47 8.28 1.48
N ARG A 87 21.35 7.98 0.52
CA ARG A 87 22.78 8.38 0.58
C ARG A 87 22.99 9.88 0.60
N ALA A 88 22.08 10.64 0.01
CA ALA A 88 22.08 12.10 0.08
C ALA A 88 21.46 12.66 1.38
N GLY A 89 21.13 11.79 2.34
CA GLY A 89 20.56 12.20 3.63
C GLY A 89 19.12 12.70 3.54
N ARG A 90 18.34 12.25 2.55
CA ARG A 90 16.97 12.71 2.32
C ARG A 90 15.94 11.84 3.00
N ASP A 91 15.04 12.43 3.75
CA ASP A 91 13.83 11.80 4.23
C ASP A 91 12.83 11.67 3.07
N PHE A 92 12.12 10.54 2.97
CA PHE A 92 11.13 10.37 1.90
C PHE A 92 9.99 9.41 2.23
N LEU A 93 8.86 9.63 1.56
CA LEU A 93 7.82 8.62 1.41
C LEU A 93 8.06 7.88 0.09
N ALA A 94 8.29 6.58 0.19
CA ALA A 94 8.48 5.68 -0.93
C ALA A 94 7.12 5.14 -1.42
N GLU A 95 6.94 5.04 -2.74
CA GLU A 95 5.83 4.27 -3.29
C GLU A 95 6.08 2.77 -3.23
N LYS A 96 4.98 2.04 -3.20
CA LYS A 96 4.99 0.57 -3.29
C LYS A 96 5.10 0.11 -4.76
N PRO A 97 5.64 -1.11 -5.01
CA PRO A 97 6.41 -1.96 -4.09
C PRO A 97 7.70 -1.27 -3.69
N PHE A 98 8.24 -1.63 -2.53
CA PHE A 98 9.44 -0.99 -2.01
C PHE A 98 10.69 -1.26 -2.86
N GLY A 99 10.73 -2.38 -3.57
CA GLY A 99 11.73 -2.75 -4.58
C GLY A 99 11.09 -3.54 -5.71
N ILE A 100 11.78 -3.72 -6.82
CA ILE A 100 11.31 -4.53 -7.95
C ILE A 100 11.24 -6.03 -7.59
N ASP A 101 12.09 -6.45 -6.64
CA ASP A 101 12.17 -7.80 -6.08
C ASP A 101 12.63 -7.75 -4.61
N LEU A 102 12.80 -8.91 -3.98
CA LEU A 102 13.26 -9.01 -2.59
C LEU A 102 14.68 -8.48 -2.44
N GLY A 103 15.62 -8.83 -3.35
CA GLY A 103 16.99 -8.39 -3.29
C GLY A 103 17.13 -6.87 -3.37
N ALA A 104 16.40 -6.22 -4.27
CA ALA A 104 16.32 -4.77 -4.36
C ALA A 104 15.75 -4.16 -3.07
N SER A 105 14.66 -4.72 -2.51
CA SER A 105 14.08 -4.21 -1.27
C SER A 105 15.05 -4.29 -0.08
N GLU A 106 15.84 -5.35 0.02
CA GLU A 106 16.85 -5.51 1.07
C GLU A 106 18.04 -4.55 0.89
N ARG A 107 18.51 -4.31 -0.35
CA ARG A 107 19.56 -3.32 -0.62
C ARG A 107 19.11 -1.89 -0.33
N ILE A 108 17.87 -1.53 -0.67
CA ILE A 108 17.28 -0.23 -0.32
C ILE A 108 17.20 -0.08 1.20
N ALA A 109 16.72 -1.10 1.90
CA ALA A 109 16.61 -1.06 3.36
C ALA A 109 17.96 -0.88 4.04
N ALA A 110 19.00 -1.59 3.55
CA ALA A 110 20.38 -1.44 4.05
C ALA A 110 20.93 -0.02 3.84
N ALA A 111 20.68 0.60 2.67
CA ALA A 111 21.12 1.96 2.38
C ALA A 111 20.41 3.01 3.28
N ILE A 112 19.14 2.79 3.60
CA ILE A 112 18.36 3.64 4.50
C ILE A 112 18.88 3.53 5.94
N ASP A 113 19.14 2.29 6.41
CA ASP A 113 19.68 2.02 7.73
C ASP A 113 21.08 2.64 7.92
N GLU A 114 21.96 2.47 6.92
CA GLU A 114 23.30 3.07 6.90
C GLU A 114 23.26 4.60 6.95
N ALA A 115 22.32 5.22 6.20
CA ALA A 115 22.18 6.68 6.13
C ALA A 115 21.44 7.27 7.34
N GLY A 116 20.66 6.50 8.08
CA GLY A 116 19.88 6.94 9.23
C GLY A 116 18.75 7.92 8.88
N VAL A 117 18.24 7.89 7.65
CA VAL A 117 17.17 8.77 7.18
C VAL A 117 15.78 8.26 7.52
N PHE A 118 14.82 9.16 7.65
CA PHE A 118 13.43 8.80 7.91
C PHE A 118 12.70 8.42 6.62
N VAL A 119 12.34 7.14 6.52
CA VAL A 119 11.61 6.59 5.37
C VAL A 119 10.39 5.80 5.81
N ARG A 120 9.30 5.98 5.06
CA ARG A 120 8.08 5.16 5.16
C ARG A 120 7.61 4.76 3.76
N VAL A 121 6.71 3.78 3.71
CA VAL A 121 6.17 3.25 2.46
C VAL A 121 4.68 3.53 2.36
N SER A 122 4.23 3.98 1.20
CA SER A 122 2.83 4.32 0.92
C SER A 122 1.92 3.09 1.05
N SER A 123 0.88 3.21 1.87
CA SER A 123 -0.19 2.22 2.02
C SER A 123 -1.41 2.88 2.68
N GLU A 124 -2.29 3.45 1.89
CA GLU A 124 -3.39 4.31 2.35
C GLU A 124 -4.63 3.54 2.83
N MET A 125 -4.87 2.31 2.37
CA MET A 125 -6.10 1.56 2.66
C MET A 125 -6.40 1.36 4.16
N PRO A 126 -5.41 1.10 5.03
CA PRO A 126 -5.64 1.00 6.46
C PRO A 126 -6.13 2.29 7.13
N PHE A 127 -6.04 3.43 6.45
CA PHE A 127 -6.47 4.73 7.00
C PHE A 127 -7.98 5.01 6.90
N PHE A 128 -8.76 4.13 6.30
CA PHE A 128 -10.22 4.20 6.42
C PHE A 128 -10.65 4.03 7.89
N PRO A 129 -11.62 4.82 8.39
CA PRO A 129 -12.07 4.74 9.79
C PRO A 129 -12.46 3.33 10.24
N GLY A 130 -13.17 2.59 9.38
CA GLY A 130 -13.53 1.20 9.67
C GLY A 130 -12.32 0.25 9.69
N ALA A 131 -11.30 0.51 8.85
CA ALA A 131 -10.05 -0.25 8.85
C ALA A 131 -9.23 0.00 10.13
N LEU A 132 -9.13 1.26 10.57
CA LEU A 132 -8.49 1.61 11.84
C LEU A 132 -9.16 0.91 13.01
N ARG A 133 -10.50 0.89 13.04
CA ARG A 133 -11.26 0.18 14.08
C ARG A 133 -11.06 -1.33 14.02
N ALA A 134 -11.00 -1.91 12.83
CA ALA A 134 -10.70 -3.34 12.67
C ALA A 134 -9.28 -3.67 13.16
N TYR A 135 -8.30 -2.82 12.85
CA TYR A 135 -6.94 -2.95 13.36
C TYR A 135 -6.89 -2.84 14.89
N GLU A 136 -7.49 -1.80 15.48
CA GLU A 136 -7.53 -1.61 16.94
C GLU A 136 -8.18 -2.80 17.65
N TYR A 137 -9.28 -3.30 17.09
CA TYR A 137 -9.97 -4.46 17.64
C TYR A 137 -9.12 -5.73 17.58
N ALA A 138 -8.46 -5.99 16.45
CA ALA A 138 -7.54 -7.11 16.31
C ALA A 138 -6.34 -7.00 17.27
N ARG A 139 -5.81 -5.79 17.48
CA ARG A 139 -4.71 -5.52 18.42
C ARG A 139 -5.11 -5.66 19.90
N SER A 140 -6.37 -5.50 20.24
CA SER A 140 -6.86 -5.49 21.62
C SER A 140 -6.85 -6.86 22.32
N ARG A 141 -6.44 -7.95 21.62
CA ARG A 141 -6.49 -9.34 22.08
C ARG A 141 -7.90 -9.90 22.32
N ALA A 142 -8.94 -9.15 21.97
CA ALA A 142 -10.33 -9.58 22.14
C ALA A 142 -10.70 -10.81 21.29
N LEU A 143 -9.91 -11.11 20.24
CA LEU A 143 -10.14 -12.26 19.36
C LEU A 143 -9.85 -13.60 20.04
N GLY A 144 -9.03 -13.64 21.09
CA GLY A 144 -8.51 -14.87 21.66
C GLY A 144 -7.56 -15.59 20.70
N GLU A 145 -7.57 -16.92 20.69
CA GLU A 145 -6.78 -17.72 19.76
C GLU A 145 -7.27 -17.52 18.32
N LEU A 146 -6.36 -17.08 17.43
CA LEU A 146 -6.70 -16.85 16.03
C LEU A 146 -7.07 -18.14 15.31
N VAL A 147 -8.18 -18.11 14.60
CA VAL A 147 -8.67 -19.17 13.71
C VAL A 147 -8.21 -18.92 12.28
N GLU A 148 -8.31 -17.67 11.82
CA GLU A 148 -7.93 -17.28 10.47
C GLU A 148 -7.76 -15.77 10.34
N VAL A 149 -6.84 -15.33 9.45
CA VAL A 149 -6.70 -13.94 9.02
C VAL A 149 -6.73 -13.86 7.50
N ARG A 150 -7.52 -12.92 6.95
CA ARG A 150 -7.62 -12.67 5.50
C ARG A 150 -7.38 -11.20 5.19
N SER A 151 -6.60 -10.93 4.17
CA SER A 151 -6.41 -9.59 3.62
C SER A 151 -6.45 -9.64 2.10
N ARG A 152 -7.21 -8.74 1.47
CA ARG A 152 -7.47 -8.77 0.03
C ARG A 152 -7.39 -7.39 -0.57
N PHE A 153 -6.89 -7.30 -1.80
CA PHE A 153 -7.02 -6.12 -2.62
C PHE A 153 -7.35 -6.52 -4.06
N LEU A 154 -8.57 -6.18 -4.47
CA LEU A 154 -9.22 -6.72 -5.66
C LEU A 154 -9.59 -5.59 -6.60
N HIS A 155 -9.14 -5.69 -7.85
CA HIS A 155 -9.40 -4.74 -8.92
C HIS A 155 -10.03 -5.41 -10.14
N SER A 156 -10.73 -4.60 -10.95
CA SER A 156 -11.15 -4.94 -12.31
C SER A 156 -10.52 -4.02 -13.36
N SER A 157 -9.42 -3.35 -13.02
CA SER A 157 -8.76 -2.35 -13.88
C SER A 157 -8.26 -2.92 -15.21
N ASP A 158 -8.06 -4.23 -15.27
CA ASP A 158 -7.48 -4.93 -16.41
C ASP A 158 -8.40 -5.98 -17.03
N ILE A 159 -9.71 -5.94 -16.69
CA ILE A 159 -10.74 -6.83 -17.25
C ILE A 159 -10.94 -6.64 -18.76
N ASP A 160 -10.73 -5.43 -19.27
CA ASP A 160 -10.78 -5.17 -20.71
C ASP A 160 -9.54 -5.75 -21.40
N ARG A 161 -9.75 -6.79 -22.22
CA ARG A 161 -8.69 -7.47 -22.98
C ARG A 161 -8.09 -6.59 -24.08
N PHE A 162 -8.81 -5.59 -24.55
CA PHE A 162 -8.38 -4.67 -25.62
C PHE A 162 -7.64 -3.44 -25.07
N LYS A 163 -7.54 -3.30 -23.77
CA LYS A 163 -6.70 -2.29 -23.13
C LYS A 163 -5.25 -2.49 -23.56
N PRO A 164 -4.56 -1.44 -24.06
CA PRO A 164 -3.15 -1.55 -24.46
C PRO A 164 -2.26 -2.03 -23.32
N ILE A 165 -1.18 -2.72 -23.70
CA ILE A 165 -0.15 -3.11 -22.72
C ILE A 165 0.44 -1.85 -22.07
N ASN A 166 0.75 -1.95 -20.80
CA ASN A 166 1.43 -0.89 -20.05
C ASN A 166 2.64 -1.48 -19.31
N TRP A 167 3.43 -0.61 -18.69
CA TRP A 167 4.66 -0.95 -17.99
C TRP A 167 4.45 -2.00 -16.87
N LYS A 168 3.25 -2.08 -16.26
CA LYS A 168 2.92 -3.08 -15.22
C LYS A 168 2.82 -4.51 -15.77
N ARG A 169 2.85 -4.68 -17.10
CA ARG A 169 2.78 -5.98 -17.77
C ARG A 169 4.13 -6.45 -18.29
N ARG A 170 5.20 -5.72 -17.97
CA ARG A 170 6.58 -6.03 -18.33
C ARG A 170 7.38 -6.36 -17.07
N VAL A 171 8.08 -7.49 -17.09
CA VAL A 171 8.95 -7.89 -15.95
C VAL A 171 10.07 -6.87 -15.75
N GLU A 172 10.62 -6.32 -16.83
CA GLU A 172 11.68 -5.30 -16.78
C GLU A 172 11.29 -4.07 -15.94
N THR A 173 10.04 -3.64 -15.98
CA THR A 173 9.57 -2.40 -15.33
C THR A 173 8.74 -2.63 -14.06
N CYS A 174 8.08 -3.78 -13.96
CA CYS A 174 7.18 -4.11 -12.84
C CYS A 174 7.76 -5.17 -11.88
N GLY A 175 8.75 -5.96 -12.34
CA GLY A 175 9.27 -7.12 -11.62
C GLY A 175 8.43 -8.39 -11.85
N ASP A 176 9.02 -9.54 -11.54
CA ASP A 176 8.40 -10.87 -11.65
C ASP A 176 7.31 -11.13 -10.60
N ILE A 177 7.29 -10.32 -9.53
CA ILE A 177 6.25 -10.36 -8.49
C ILE A 177 4.88 -9.82 -8.99
N GLY A 178 4.84 -9.13 -10.12
CA GLY A 178 3.63 -8.75 -10.86
C GLY A 178 2.58 -8.04 -9.99
N VAL A 179 1.37 -8.62 -9.91
CA VAL A 179 0.25 -8.07 -9.12
C VAL A 179 0.57 -7.99 -7.62
N MET A 180 1.41 -8.88 -7.10
CA MET A 180 1.82 -8.85 -5.70
C MET A 180 2.62 -7.58 -5.39
N GLY A 181 3.49 -7.14 -6.30
CA GLY A 181 4.19 -5.86 -6.18
C GLY A 181 3.24 -4.66 -6.20
N ASP A 182 2.28 -4.66 -7.14
CA ASP A 182 1.35 -3.53 -7.30
C ASP A 182 0.37 -3.37 -6.12
N LEU A 183 -0.15 -4.47 -5.57
CA LEU A 183 -1.23 -4.47 -4.59
C LEU A 183 -0.84 -5.05 -3.22
N GLY A 184 0.27 -5.78 -3.14
CA GLY A 184 0.59 -6.63 -2.00
C GLY A 184 0.96 -5.86 -0.74
N MET A 185 1.59 -4.68 -0.82
CA MET A 185 1.88 -3.89 0.37
C MET A 185 0.59 -3.54 1.14
N HIS A 186 -0.49 -3.24 0.43
CA HIS A 186 -1.79 -2.92 1.05
C HIS A 186 -2.41 -4.11 1.79
N VAL A 187 -2.22 -5.35 1.32
CA VAL A 187 -2.71 -6.55 2.02
C VAL A 187 -1.79 -6.97 3.16
N ALA A 188 -0.51 -6.65 3.07
CA ALA A 188 0.50 -7.01 4.06
C ALA A 188 0.53 -6.08 5.28
N HIS A 189 0.22 -4.78 5.10
CA HIS A 189 0.44 -3.74 6.09
C HIS A 189 -0.23 -4.05 7.45
N VAL A 190 -1.53 -4.31 7.47
CA VAL A 190 -2.24 -4.57 8.74
C VAL A 190 -1.78 -5.87 9.41
N PRO A 191 -1.69 -7.03 8.73
CA PRO A 191 -1.18 -8.25 9.33
C PRO A 191 0.25 -8.11 9.90
N LEU A 192 1.17 -7.50 9.14
CA LEU A 192 2.54 -7.30 9.60
C LEU A 192 2.62 -6.29 10.76
N ARG A 193 1.82 -5.22 10.72
CA ARG A 193 1.69 -4.24 11.82
C ARG A 193 1.14 -4.87 13.12
N LEU A 194 0.29 -5.88 13.01
CA LEU A 194 -0.16 -6.69 14.15
C LEU A 194 0.92 -7.66 14.67
N GLY A 195 2.09 -7.71 14.01
CA GLY A 195 3.21 -8.58 14.36
C GLY A 195 3.02 -10.03 13.91
N TYR A 196 2.07 -10.31 13.02
CA TYR A 196 1.87 -11.66 12.49
C TYR A 196 3.06 -12.06 11.61
N GLN A 197 3.60 -13.26 11.88
CA GLN A 197 4.79 -13.77 11.19
C GLN A 197 4.37 -14.85 10.18
N PRO A 198 4.46 -14.56 8.86
CA PRO A 198 4.16 -15.54 7.81
C PRO A 198 5.20 -16.67 7.74
N SER A 199 4.74 -17.88 7.49
CA SER A 199 5.59 -19.05 7.22
C SER A 199 4.83 -20.06 6.35
N ALA A 200 5.53 -21.05 5.78
CA ALA A 200 4.94 -22.11 4.97
C ALA A 200 3.96 -21.58 3.90
N VAL A 201 4.49 -20.79 2.98
CA VAL A 201 3.72 -20.12 1.92
C VAL A 201 3.38 -21.09 0.80
N TYR A 202 2.11 -21.14 0.39
CA TYR A 202 1.63 -21.79 -0.83
C TYR A 202 0.88 -20.77 -1.67
N ALA A 203 1.17 -20.70 -2.98
CA ALA A 203 0.56 -19.70 -3.85
C ALA A 203 0.11 -20.28 -5.19
N LEU A 204 -0.97 -19.71 -5.71
CA LEU A 204 -1.42 -19.82 -7.09
C LEU A 204 -1.32 -18.45 -7.74
N LEU A 205 -0.51 -18.35 -8.80
CA LEU A 205 -0.32 -17.15 -9.58
C LEU A 205 -0.89 -17.41 -10.98
N ASP A 206 -1.80 -16.53 -11.42
CA ASP A 206 -2.51 -16.68 -12.69
C ASP A 206 -2.21 -15.53 -13.66
N ASP A 207 -2.02 -15.91 -14.92
CA ASP A 207 -1.91 -15.02 -16.08
C ASP A 207 -3.17 -15.19 -16.94
N ILE A 208 -4.20 -14.38 -16.66
CA ILE A 208 -5.54 -14.51 -17.26
C ILE A 208 -5.58 -13.88 -18.65
N VAL A 209 -4.92 -12.72 -18.83
CA VAL A 209 -4.80 -12.03 -20.11
C VAL A 209 -3.36 -12.08 -20.57
N THR A 210 -3.03 -13.14 -21.31
CA THR A 210 -1.68 -13.46 -21.76
C THR A 210 -1.10 -12.54 -22.81
N GLU A 211 -1.98 -11.84 -23.56
CA GLU A 211 -1.58 -10.90 -24.61
C GLU A 211 -2.45 -9.64 -24.60
N ARG A 212 -1.86 -8.51 -24.96
CA ARG A 212 -2.56 -7.24 -25.11
C ARG A 212 -2.12 -6.49 -26.34
N PRO A 213 -3.00 -5.61 -26.92
CA PRO A 213 -2.61 -4.71 -28.00
C PRO A 213 -1.39 -3.86 -27.61
N ILE A 214 -0.48 -3.62 -28.56
CA ILE A 214 0.72 -2.78 -28.36
C ILE A 214 0.36 -1.30 -28.14
N SER A 215 -0.77 -0.84 -28.72
CA SER A 215 -1.31 0.51 -28.55
C SER A 215 -2.82 0.51 -28.72
N SER A 216 -3.48 1.62 -28.41
CA SER A 216 -4.93 1.76 -28.58
C SER A 216 -5.34 1.56 -30.04
N GLY A 217 -6.27 0.61 -30.28
CA GLY A 217 -6.78 0.27 -31.61
C GLY A 217 -5.85 -0.57 -32.50
N ALA A 218 -4.66 -0.97 -31.98
CA ALA A 218 -3.78 -1.87 -32.72
C ALA A 218 -4.36 -3.30 -32.77
N THR A 219 -4.18 -3.95 -33.93
CA THR A 219 -4.46 -5.40 -34.11
C THR A 219 -3.27 -6.27 -33.68
N GLU A 220 -2.07 -5.70 -33.68
CA GLU A 220 -0.86 -6.36 -33.21
C GLU A 220 -0.89 -6.45 -31.70
N THR A 221 -0.60 -7.65 -31.18
CA THR A 221 -0.54 -7.95 -29.72
C THR A 221 0.88 -8.26 -29.29
N THR A 222 1.12 -8.15 -28.00
CA THR A 222 2.35 -8.55 -27.36
C THR A 222 2.06 -9.27 -26.05
N ARG A 223 2.95 -10.16 -25.64
CA ARG A 223 2.79 -10.97 -24.44
C ARG A 223 2.79 -10.10 -23.17
N CYS A 224 1.87 -10.41 -22.25
CA CYS A 224 1.95 -9.99 -20.85
C CYS A 224 2.92 -10.91 -20.11
N GLU A 225 3.84 -10.34 -19.34
CA GLU A 225 4.93 -11.08 -18.69
C GLU A 225 4.72 -11.21 -17.17
N THR A 226 3.74 -10.49 -16.62
CA THR A 226 3.48 -10.43 -15.18
C THR A 226 2.13 -10.99 -14.82
N TRP A 227 2.02 -11.53 -13.63
CA TRP A 227 0.79 -12.13 -13.09
C TRP A 227 -0.36 -11.14 -12.96
N ASP A 228 -1.56 -11.58 -13.32
CA ASP A 228 -2.81 -10.83 -13.13
C ASP A 228 -3.37 -10.99 -11.73
N ASN A 229 -3.36 -12.22 -11.21
CA ASN A 229 -3.95 -12.58 -9.93
C ASN A 229 -2.99 -13.44 -9.12
N ALA A 230 -3.02 -13.24 -7.80
CA ALA A 230 -2.28 -14.06 -6.85
C ALA A 230 -3.18 -14.44 -5.66
N LEU A 231 -3.24 -15.73 -5.37
CA LEU A 231 -3.84 -16.32 -4.18
C LEU A 231 -2.72 -16.90 -3.33
N ILE A 232 -2.51 -16.36 -2.13
CA ILE A 232 -1.42 -16.76 -1.25
C ILE A 232 -2.02 -17.27 0.05
N THR A 233 -1.75 -18.53 0.37
CA THR A 233 -2.09 -19.12 1.67
C THR A 233 -0.82 -19.42 2.44
N MET A 234 -0.85 -19.20 3.75
CA MET A 234 0.32 -19.39 4.59
C MET A 234 -0.05 -19.73 6.02
N ARG A 235 0.91 -20.20 6.79
CA ARG A 235 0.82 -20.28 8.24
C ARG A 235 1.27 -18.95 8.84
N GLY A 236 0.45 -18.39 9.72
CA GLY A 236 0.82 -17.21 10.52
C GLY A 236 0.99 -17.61 11.99
N THR A 237 1.86 -16.90 12.70
CA THR A 237 1.90 -16.91 14.17
C THR A 237 1.70 -15.49 14.68
N SER A 238 1.09 -15.34 15.86
CA SER A 238 0.92 -14.02 16.50
C SER A 238 1.90 -13.85 17.67
N PRO A 239 2.25 -12.62 18.05
CA PRO A 239 3.07 -12.36 19.22
C PRO A 239 2.47 -12.91 20.51
N ASP A 240 1.14 -12.95 20.63
CA ASP A 240 0.43 -13.41 21.81
C ASP A 240 0.43 -14.94 21.96
N HIS A 241 0.49 -15.67 20.82
CA HIS A 241 0.50 -17.12 20.77
C HIS A 241 1.56 -17.63 19.76
N PRO A 242 2.87 -17.42 20.02
CA PRO A 242 3.94 -17.71 19.06
C PRO A 242 4.11 -19.21 18.74
N GLN A 243 3.59 -20.09 19.58
CA GLN A 243 3.64 -21.54 19.38
C GLN A 243 2.42 -22.08 18.60
N ARG A 244 1.42 -21.23 18.35
CA ARG A 244 0.21 -21.64 17.64
C ARG A 244 0.12 -20.97 16.27
N ALA A 245 0.21 -21.77 15.23
CA ALA A 245 0.04 -21.31 13.87
C ALA A 245 -1.45 -21.30 13.47
N PHE A 246 -1.84 -20.26 12.73
CA PHE A 246 -3.17 -20.11 12.14
C PHE A 246 -3.08 -19.92 10.61
N PRO A 247 -4.14 -20.25 9.84
CA PRO A 247 -4.22 -19.92 8.43
C PRO A 247 -4.23 -18.40 8.19
N MET A 248 -3.41 -17.93 7.26
CA MET A 248 -3.42 -16.56 6.79
C MET A 248 -3.50 -16.53 5.27
N LEU A 249 -4.37 -15.69 4.71
CA LEU A 249 -4.64 -15.61 3.29
C LEU A 249 -4.46 -14.18 2.79
N TRP A 250 -3.67 -14.00 1.74
CA TRP A 250 -3.56 -12.75 1.00
C TRP A 250 -4.02 -12.96 -0.44
N GLU A 251 -4.88 -12.07 -0.92
CA GLU A 251 -5.32 -12.07 -2.31
C GLU A 251 -5.04 -10.72 -2.95
N THR A 252 -4.36 -10.73 -4.09
CA THR A 252 -4.15 -9.54 -4.93
C THR A 252 -4.58 -9.84 -6.35
N LYS A 253 -5.52 -9.05 -6.89
CA LYS A 253 -6.08 -9.31 -8.21
C LYS A 253 -6.24 -8.01 -9.01
N ARG A 254 -5.78 -8.02 -10.25
CA ARG A 254 -6.08 -6.97 -11.24
C ARG A 254 -7.31 -7.28 -12.07
N ILE A 255 -7.73 -8.56 -12.09
CA ILE A 255 -8.89 -9.06 -12.81
C ILE A 255 -9.77 -9.82 -11.84
N ASP A 256 -10.70 -9.10 -11.21
CA ASP A 256 -11.70 -9.69 -10.30
C ASP A 256 -13.08 -9.04 -10.60
N PRO A 257 -13.88 -9.63 -11.51
CA PRO A 257 -15.15 -9.06 -11.92
C PRO A 257 -16.06 -8.71 -10.75
N GLY A 258 -16.58 -7.46 -10.74
CA GLY A 258 -17.44 -6.95 -9.68
C GLY A 258 -16.69 -6.25 -8.52
N ASN A 259 -15.35 -6.20 -8.54
CA ASN A 259 -14.53 -5.46 -7.58
C ASN A 259 -13.67 -4.43 -8.30
N MET A 260 -14.01 -3.14 -8.23
CA MET A 260 -13.25 -2.08 -8.91
C MET A 260 -12.00 -1.64 -8.15
N ASN A 261 -12.14 -1.49 -6.83
CA ASN A 261 -11.05 -1.08 -5.92
C ASN A 261 -11.44 -1.51 -4.50
N THR A 262 -11.50 -2.82 -4.26
CA THR A 262 -11.99 -3.38 -3.01
C THR A 262 -10.83 -3.90 -2.17
N TRP A 263 -10.52 -3.18 -1.10
CA TRP A 263 -9.62 -3.66 -0.05
C TRP A 263 -10.43 -4.19 1.11
N SER A 264 -9.97 -5.28 1.74
CA SER A 264 -10.59 -5.83 2.94
C SER A 264 -9.57 -6.48 3.87
N PHE A 265 -9.89 -6.42 5.16
CA PHE A 265 -9.19 -7.11 6.23
C PHE A 265 -10.19 -7.84 7.13
N GLU A 266 -9.90 -9.09 7.47
CA GLU A 266 -10.71 -9.91 8.37
C GLU A 266 -9.76 -10.71 9.29
N ALA A 267 -10.07 -10.72 10.59
CA ALA A 267 -9.40 -11.55 11.58
C ALA A 267 -10.47 -12.20 12.48
N VAL A 268 -10.45 -13.51 12.58
CA VAL A 268 -11.40 -14.30 13.36
C VAL A 268 -10.63 -15.14 14.36
N GLY A 269 -11.04 -15.07 15.61
CA GLY A 269 -10.54 -15.89 16.71
C GLY A 269 -11.65 -16.71 17.37
N MET A 270 -11.28 -17.45 18.41
CA MET A 270 -12.22 -18.31 19.16
C MET A 270 -13.22 -17.50 19.98
N ASP A 271 -12.88 -16.27 20.39
CA ASP A 271 -13.71 -15.45 21.28
C ASP A 271 -14.48 -14.37 20.52
N ALA A 272 -13.87 -13.83 19.47
CA ALA A 272 -14.45 -12.75 18.67
C ALA A 272 -13.90 -12.73 17.24
N GLY A 273 -14.42 -11.82 16.42
CA GLY A 273 -13.94 -11.56 15.07
C GLY A 273 -14.18 -10.11 14.66
N VAL A 274 -13.42 -9.67 13.67
CA VAL A 274 -13.58 -8.34 13.08
C VAL A 274 -13.33 -8.40 11.58
N ARG A 275 -14.09 -7.62 10.81
CA ARG A 275 -13.84 -7.43 9.38
C ARG A 275 -14.23 -6.05 8.91
N PHE A 276 -13.49 -5.58 7.91
CA PHE A 276 -13.76 -4.32 7.21
C PHE A 276 -13.56 -4.50 5.71
N SER A 277 -14.34 -3.77 4.92
CA SER A 277 -14.16 -3.69 3.47
C SER A 277 -14.47 -2.28 2.95
N THR A 278 -13.63 -1.79 2.03
CA THR A 278 -13.90 -0.53 1.31
C THR A 278 -15.11 -0.60 0.38
N ARG A 279 -15.73 -1.77 0.22
CA ARG A 279 -17.01 -1.94 -0.47
C ARG A 279 -18.18 -1.33 0.33
N THR A 280 -18.04 -1.30 1.66
CA THR A 280 -19.00 -0.68 2.60
C THR A 280 -18.24 0.21 3.58
N PRO A 281 -17.59 1.30 3.11
CA PRO A 281 -16.58 2.03 3.88
C PRO A 281 -17.12 2.72 5.13
N ALA A 282 -18.45 2.91 5.22
CA ALA A 282 -19.11 3.51 6.38
C ALA A 282 -19.18 2.59 7.60
N TYR A 283 -18.89 1.30 7.44
CA TYR A 283 -19.07 0.30 8.48
C TYR A 283 -17.87 -0.61 8.61
N PHE A 284 -17.66 -1.16 9.83
CA PHE A 284 -16.94 -2.41 10.03
C PHE A 284 -17.86 -3.39 10.75
N GLU A 285 -17.50 -4.67 10.82
CA GLU A 285 -18.33 -5.68 11.48
C GLU A 285 -17.53 -6.37 12.59
N ARG A 286 -18.21 -6.66 13.70
CA ARG A 286 -17.69 -7.45 14.83
C ARG A 286 -18.47 -8.72 14.97
N PHE A 287 -17.77 -9.83 15.15
CA PHE A 287 -18.38 -11.08 15.57
C PHE A 287 -18.37 -11.18 17.09
N ARG A 288 -19.47 -11.63 17.66
CA ARG A 288 -19.55 -12.06 19.06
C ARG A 288 -20.44 -13.29 19.19
N ARG A 289 -20.23 -14.04 20.25
CA ARG A 289 -21.15 -15.07 20.68
C ARG A 289 -22.13 -14.49 21.70
N ASP A 290 -23.41 -14.83 21.55
CA ASP A 290 -24.48 -14.51 22.49
C ASP A 290 -25.24 -15.79 22.81
N GLY A 291 -24.87 -16.47 23.91
CA GLY A 291 -25.34 -17.84 24.19
C GLY A 291 -24.93 -18.82 23.11
N SER A 292 -25.92 -19.39 22.40
CA SER A 292 -25.73 -20.28 21.24
C SER A 292 -25.72 -19.53 19.91
N GLU A 293 -26.07 -18.25 19.89
CA GLU A 293 -26.12 -17.44 18.66
C GLU A 293 -24.76 -16.91 18.27
N GLN A 294 -24.53 -16.84 16.96
CA GLN A 294 -23.33 -16.28 16.36
C GLN A 294 -23.74 -15.01 15.62
N VAL A 295 -23.32 -13.86 16.15
CA VAL A 295 -23.81 -12.56 15.68
C VAL A 295 -22.69 -11.76 15.05
N TRP A 296 -22.86 -11.34 13.79
CA TRP A 296 -22.07 -10.28 13.18
C TRP A 296 -22.83 -8.96 13.30
N GLU A 297 -22.29 -8.04 14.09
CA GLU A 297 -22.83 -6.69 14.26
C GLU A 297 -22.15 -5.76 13.27
N GLN A 298 -22.96 -5.08 12.45
CA GLN A 298 -22.49 -3.97 11.64
C GLN A 298 -22.40 -2.71 12.49
N VAL A 299 -21.20 -2.11 12.53
CA VAL A 299 -20.92 -0.94 13.39
C VAL A 299 -20.47 0.22 12.52
N GLN A 300 -21.14 1.35 12.66
CA GLN A 300 -20.67 2.61 12.09
C GLN A 300 -19.68 3.25 13.07
N PRO A 301 -18.37 3.38 12.70
CA PRO A 301 -17.34 3.83 13.65
C PRO A 301 -17.43 5.32 13.97
N GLY A 302 -18.31 6.08 13.29
CA GLY A 302 -18.13 7.52 13.17
C GLY A 302 -16.84 7.85 12.41
N ASN A 303 -16.48 9.11 12.22
CA ASN A 303 -15.23 9.44 11.54
C ASN A 303 -14.06 9.50 12.53
N VAL A 304 -13.70 8.37 13.10
CA VAL A 304 -12.45 8.23 13.85
C VAL A 304 -11.32 8.01 12.85
N SER A 305 -10.87 9.07 12.25
CA SER A 305 -9.69 9.11 11.39
C SER A 305 -8.41 9.21 12.21
N ALA A 306 -7.27 8.86 11.63
CA ALA A 306 -5.96 8.99 12.29
C ALA A 306 -5.69 10.44 12.70
N TRP A 307 -6.13 11.41 11.89
CA TRP A 307 -6.09 12.84 12.19
C TRP A 307 -7.49 13.46 12.08
N PRO A 308 -7.93 14.33 13.03
CA PRO A 308 -9.24 14.97 12.97
C PRO A 308 -9.44 15.81 11.71
N MET A 309 -10.64 15.79 11.16
CA MET A 309 -11.04 16.56 9.98
C MET A 309 -12.16 17.54 10.30
N VAL A 310 -12.21 18.67 9.59
CA VAL A 310 -13.20 19.74 9.75
C VAL A 310 -14.63 19.20 9.59
N SER A 311 -14.86 18.31 8.62
CA SER A 311 -16.16 17.70 8.38
C SER A 311 -16.60 16.70 9.47
N GLY A 312 -15.66 16.26 10.31
CA GLY A 312 -15.96 15.28 11.35
C GLY A 312 -16.62 14.01 10.80
N ALA A 313 -17.61 13.50 11.57
CA ALA A 313 -18.31 12.25 11.27
C ALA A 313 -19.54 12.40 10.35
N ILE A 314 -19.76 13.56 9.73
CA ILE A 314 -21.03 13.86 9.06
C ILE A 314 -21.04 13.38 7.61
N PHE A 315 -19.89 13.42 6.92
CA PHE A 315 -19.79 13.11 5.50
C PHE A 315 -19.05 11.80 5.25
N GLU A 316 -19.29 11.22 4.07
CA GLU A 316 -18.67 9.98 3.65
C GLU A 316 -17.15 10.14 3.53
N PHE A 317 -16.45 9.07 3.88
CA PHE A 317 -14.98 8.96 3.80
C PHE A 317 -14.60 8.14 2.58
N GLY A 318 -13.68 8.65 1.77
CA GLY A 318 -13.25 8.02 0.51
C GLY A 318 -11.74 7.84 0.38
N PHE A 319 -11.32 7.37 -0.79
CA PHE A 319 -9.90 7.14 -1.11
C PHE A 319 -9.03 8.39 -0.94
N ALA A 320 -9.50 9.56 -1.41
CA ALA A 320 -8.78 10.83 -1.28
C ALA A 320 -8.60 11.26 0.19
N ASP A 321 -9.53 10.87 1.08
CA ASP A 321 -9.40 11.11 2.51
C ASP A 321 -8.39 10.15 3.14
N ALA A 322 -8.37 8.88 2.71
CA ALA A 322 -7.37 7.91 3.17
C ALA A 322 -5.94 8.34 2.79
N LEU A 323 -5.75 8.86 1.57
CA LEU A 323 -4.47 9.46 1.16
C LEU A 323 -4.09 10.66 2.03
N LEU A 324 -5.03 11.57 2.29
CA LEU A 324 -4.80 12.71 3.18
C LEU A 324 -4.38 12.26 4.58
N GLN A 325 -5.05 11.26 5.14
CA GLN A 325 -4.74 10.70 6.46
C GLN A 325 -3.38 10.01 6.51
N MET A 326 -3.03 9.26 5.47
CA MET A 326 -1.72 8.61 5.34
C MET A 326 -0.60 9.67 5.33
N TRP A 327 -0.74 10.71 4.51
CA TRP A 327 0.23 11.80 4.43
C TRP A 327 0.31 12.59 5.74
N ALA A 328 -0.83 12.85 6.40
CA ALA A 328 -0.86 13.49 7.71
C ALA A 328 -0.09 12.67 8.74
N SER A 329 -0.30 11.35 8.78
CA SER A 329 0.43 10.46 9.69
C SER A 329 1.92 10.41 9.39
N PHE A 330 2.32 10.36 8.12
CA PHE A 330 3.73 10.38 7.71
C PHE A 330 4.44 11.66 8.18
N LEU A 331 3.88 12.83 7.89
CA LEU A 331 4.49 14.10 8.25
C LEU A 331 4.47 14.36 9.76
N ALA A 332 3.41 13.92 10.46
CA ALA A 332 3.36 14.00 11.92
C ALA A 332 4.39 13.09 12.58
N GLU A 333 4.60 11.87 12.05
CA GLU A 333 5.61 10.94 12.55
C GLU A 333 7.03 11.51 12.34
N ARG A 334 7.32 12.04 11.15
CA ARG A 334 8.58 12.73 10.86
C ARG A 334 8.84 13.90 11.80
N ALA A 335 7.80 14.63 12.16
CA ALA A 335 7.89 15.77 13.09
C ALA A 335 7.89 15.35 14.58
N GLY A 336 7.85 14.04 14.91
CA GLY A 336 7.77 13.56 16.29
C GLY A 336 6.42 13.83 16.98
N ALA A 337 5.37 14.12 16.22
CA ALA A 337 4.05 14.53 16.70
C ALA A 337 2.93 13.51 16.43
N LEU A 338 3.24 12.31 15.95
CA LEU A 338 2.25 11.29 15.65
C LEU A 338 1.51 10.77 16.90
N GLY A 339 2.22 10.62 18.04
CA GLY A 339 1.68 9.99 19.24
C GLY A 339 1.30 8.53 19.00
N ASP A 340 0.17 8.10 19.57
CA ASP A 340 -0.35 6.72 19.46
C ASP A 340 -1.18 6.47 18.18
N ARG A 341 -1.20 7.40 17.23
CA ARG A 341 -1.98 7.27 15.99
C ARG A 341 -1.37 6.22 15.08
N PHE A 342 -2.19 5.72 14.17
CA PHE A 342 -1.76 4.74 13.18
C PHE A 342 -0.71 5.36 12.24
N ALA A 343 0.46 4.73 12.14
CA ALA A 343 1.58 5.17 11.31
C ALA A 343 1.51 4.58 9.89
N THR A 344 2.20 5.23 8.95
CA THR A 344 2.47 4.67 7.61
C THR A 344 3.33 3.41 7.70
N ALA A 345 3.35 2.60 6.64
CA ALA A 345 4.11 1.35 6.63
C ALA A 345 5.61 1.61 6.78
N THR A 346 6.25 0.80 7.61
CA THR A 346 7.70 0.85 7.84
C THR A 346 8.48 0.13 6.74
N VAL A 347 9.76 0.44 6.62
CA VAL A 347 10.69 -0.29 5.72
C VAL A 347 10.72 -1.78 6.07
N ALA A 348 10.71 -2.14 7.36
CA ALA A 348 10.70 -3.54 7.79
C ALA A 348 9.43 -4.29 7.35
N GLU A 349 8.25 -3.67 7.45
CA GLU A 349 6.99 -4.24 6.94
C GLU A 349 7.01 -4.39 5.42
N ALA A 350 7.58 -3.43 4.70
CA ALA A 350 7.72 -3.51 3.26
C ALA A 350 8.67 -4.66 2.82
N VAL A 351 9.83 -4.79 3.44
CA VAL A 351 10.73 -5.95 3.20
C VAL A 351 10.04 -7.26 3.60
N GLY A 352 9.28 -7.28 4.71
CA GLY A 352 8.48 -8.43 5.12
C GLY A 352 7.49 -8.88 4.05
N SER A 353 6.82 -7.93 3.39
CA SER A 353 5.92 -8.24 2.27
C SER A 353 6.67 -8.86 1.08
N HIS A 354 7.84 -8.34 0.73
CA HIS A 354 8.68 -8.88 -0.35
C HIS A 354 9.17 -10.32 -0.08
N ARG A 355 9.44 -10.66 1.17
CA ARG A 355 9.77 -12.05 1.55
C ARG A 355 8.62 -13.01 1.25
N VAL A 356 7.40 -12.59 1.53
CA VAL A 356 6.20 -13.39 1.19
C VAL A 356 6.03 -13.49 -0.33
N PHE A 357 6.22 -12.40 -1.08
CA PHE A 357 6.08 -12.43 -2.55
C PHE A 357 7.14 -13.33 -3.20
N ALA A 358 8.39 -13.28 -2.76
CA ALA A 358 9.44 -14.16 -3.24
C ALA A 358 9.14 -15.64 -2.92
N ALA A 359 8.63 -15.92 -1.72
CA ALA A 359 8.18 -17.26 -1.36
C ALA A 359 6.96 -17.70 -2.20
N ALA A 360 6.02 -16.81 -2.48
CA ALA A 360 4.86 -17.08 -3.33
C ALA A 360 5.26 -17.43 -4.77
N SER A 361 6.19 -16.65 -5.37
CA SER A 361 6.72 -16.95 -6.70
C SER A 361 7.40 -18.33 -6.76
N ARG A 362 8.23 -18.65 -5.75
CA ARG A 362 8.85 -19.99 -5.65
C ARG A 362 7.82 -21.08 -5.46
N SER A 363 6.84 -20.87 -4.58
CA SER A 363 5.77 -21.88 -4.33
C SER A 363 4.97 -22.17 -5.58
N SER A 364 4.59 -21.14 -6.33
CA SER A 364 3.85 -21.32 -7.60
C SER A 364 4.68 -22.07 -8.64
N ALA A 365 5.97 -21.76 -8.77
CA ALA A 365 6.87 -22.45 -9.71
C ALA A 365 7.12 -23.91 -9.32
N GLU A 366 7.22 -24.23 -8.04
CA GLU A 366 7.50 -25.57 -7.52
C GLU A 366 6.24 -26.41 -7.28
N GLY A 367 5.03 -25.81 -7.29
CA GLY A 367 3.77 -26.48 -7.03
C GLY A 367 3.62 -27.04 -5.61
N ARG A 368 4.37 -26.49 -4.64
CA ARG A 368 4.38 -26.93 -3.24
C ARG A 368 4.54 -25.74 -2.28
N ALA A 369 4.22 -25.98 -1.01
CA ALA A 369 4.52 -25.00 0.03
C ALA A 369 6.03 -24.83 0.21
N VAL A 370 6.46 -23.57 0.43
CA VAL A 370 7.85 -23.19 0.72
C VAL A 370 7.94 -22.40 2.03
N SER A 371 9.09 -22.44 2.66
CA SER A 371 9.40 -21.69 3.88
C SER A 371 10.09 -20.37 3.52
#